data_74f74fd66253fc7c062556b8550c656c
#
_entry.id   74f74fd66253fc7c062556b8550c656c
#
_cell.length_a   1.000
_cell.length_b   1.000
_cell.length_c   1.000
_cell.angle_alpha   90.00
_cell.angle_beta   90.00
_cell.angle_gamma   90.00
#
_symmetry.space_group_name_H-M   'P 1'
#
loop_
_entity.id
_entity.type
_entity.pdbx_description
1 polymer ?
#
loop_
_entity_poly.entity_id
_entity_poly.type
_entity_poly.pdbx_seq_one_letter_code
_entity_poly.pdbx_strand_id
1 'polypeptide(L)'
;KLVTLNDPWGSSFLNNKDLIVTEKSGKIKIVDILRKKAVEVDHNLNFLEHGQGGLLDILYKDNFIYVSYSENRGNGKTSTSIAKAIFDKKKLNFKNIFQAEPPIDSGYHFGSRLAIKDNHLFASAGERGKGMIAQDPSKHPGSIIRIKLDGSIPNDNPKFVDKPDWLPEIYQIGIRNPQGLTLSSYDG
;
A
#
# COMPACT_ATOMS: atom_id res chain seq x y z
N LYS A 1 14.22 -21.22 10.87
CA LYS A 1 14.15 -19.80 11.23
C LYS A 1 15.18 -19.04 10.42
N LEU A 2 14.75 -18.04 9.64
CA LEU A 2 15.65 -17.21 8.84
C LEU A 2 16.23 -16.07 9.70
N VAL A 3 15.36 -15.16 10.13
CA VAL A 3 15.70 -14.01 11.00
C VAL A 3 14.56 -13.80 11.99
N THR A 4 14.78 -12.94 12.98
CA THR A 4 13.71 -12.41 13.84
C THR A 4 13.41 -10.98 13.39
N LEU A 5 12.14 -10.68 13.16
CA LEU A 5 11.61 -9.37 12.80
C LEU A 5 10.55 -8.95 13.83
N ASN A 6 10.32 -7.65 13.97
CA ASN A 6 9.31 -7.11 14.87
C ASN A 6 8.09 -6.69 14.04
N ASP A 7 6.94 -7.34 14.25
CA ASP A 7 5.69 -7.07 13.53
C ASP A 7 5.86 -6.94 12.00
N PRO A 8 6.46 -7.96 11.31
CA PRO A 8 6.60 -7.92 9.87
C PRO A 8 5.22 -7.91 9.21
N TRP A 9 5.01 -7.01 8.25
CA TRP A 9 3.71 -6.83 7.63
C TRP A 9 3.68 -7.24 6.15
N GLY A 10 4.52 -6.64 5.32
CA GLY A 10 4.63 -6.91 3.90
C GLY A 10 6.02 -7.39 3.51
N SER A 11 6.13 -8.14 2.42
CA SER A 11 7.42 -8.55 1.89
C SER A 11 7.39 -8.78 0.38
N SER A 12 8.52 -8.55 -0.27
CA SER A 12 8.71 -8.81 -1.69
C SER A 12 10.11 -9.33 -1.96
N PHE A 13 10.24 -10.25 -2.90
CA PHE A 13 11.57 -10.69 -3.36
C PHE A 13 12.22 -9.59 -4.20
N LEU A 14 13.44 -9.21 -3.85
CA LEU A 14 14.32 -8.37 -4.67
C LEU A 14 15.02 -9.22 -5.73
N ASN A 15 15.34 -10.45 -5.37
CA ASN A 15 15.95 -11.49 -6.18
C ASN A 15 15.82 -12.84 -5.45
N ASN A 16 16.43 -13.90 -5.98
CA ASN A 16 16.35 -15.25 -5.40
C ASN A 16 17.00 -15.41 -4.00
N LYS A 17 17.67 -14.36 -3.47
CA LYS A 17 18.42 -14.42 -2.21
C LYS A 17 17.99 -13.36 -1.21
N ASP A 18 17.40 -12.27 -1.66
CA ASP A 18 17.08 -11.11 -0.85
C ASP A 18 15.58 -10.82 -0.85
N LEU A 19 15.01 -10.65 0.33
CA LEU A 19 13.66 -10.12 0.56
C LEU A 19 13.76 -8.69 1.08
N ILE A 20 12.89 -7.80 0.61
CA ILE A 20 12.60 -6.55 1.30
C ILE A 20 11.34 -6.75 2.15
N VAL A 21 11.34 -6.24 3.38
CA VAL A 21 10.27 -6.47 4.37
C VAL A 21 9.97 -5.16 5.08
N THR A 22 8.70 -4.87 5.29
CA THR A 22 8.25 -3.80 6.19
C THR A 22 7.97 -4.35 7.59
N GLU A 23 8.34 -3.61 8.61
CA GLU A 23 7.83 -3.77 9.97
C GLU A 23 6.81 -2.66 10.24
N LYS A 24 5.67 -2.99 10.79
CA LYS A 24 4.57 -2.04 11.04
C LYS A 24 5.03 -0.79 11.80
N SER A 25 5.97 -0.97 12.73
CA SER A 25 6.59 0.09 13.54
C SER A 25 7.42 1.12 12.75
N GLY A 26 7.56 0.96 11.43
CA GLY A 26 8.22 1.95 10.58
C GLY A 26 9.61 1.56 10.11
N LYS A 27 9.99 0.28 10.14
CA LYS A 27 11.26 -0.15 9.61
C LYS A 27 11.09 -0.85 8.26
N ILE A 28 12.06 -0.62 7.37
CA ILE A 28 12.22 -1.39 6.15
C ILE A 28 13.53 -2.15 6.26
N LYS A 29 13.51 -3.44 6.01
CA LYS A 29 14.67 -4.31 6.11
C LYS A 29 14.90 -5.12 4.85
N ILE A 30 16.16 -5.31 4.47
CA ILE A 30 16.57 -6.30 3.49
C ILE A 30 17.09 -7.53 4.23
N VAL A 31 16.49 -8.67 3.93
CA VAL A 31 16.81 -9.97 4.54
C VAL A 31 17.56 -10.82 3.52
N ASP A 32 18.82 -11.11 3.78
CA ASP A 32 19.62 -12.10 3.07
C ASP A 32 19.22 -13.49 3.58
N ILE A 33 18.53 -14.25 2.73
CA ILE A 33 18.01 -15.59 3.06
C ILE A 33 19.12 -16.61 3.30
N LEU A 34 20.21 -16.50 2.54
CA LEU A 34 21.32 -17.45 2.63
C LEU A 34 22.17 -17.19 3.87
N ARG A 35 22.48 -15.93 4.13
CA ARG A 35 23.29 -15.53 5.30
C ARG A 35 22.46 -15.41 6.58
N LYS A 36 21.11 -15.45 6.46
CA LYS A 36 20.17 -15.27 7.59
C LYS A 36 20.41 -13.97 8.36
N LYS A 37 20.65 -12.88 7.64
CA LYS A 37 20.90 -11.55 8.19
C LYS A 37 19.87 -10.56 7.65
N ALA A 38 19.49 -9.60 8.49
CA ALA A 38 18.67 -8.48 8.12
C ALA A 38 19.43 -7.17 8.30
N VAL A 39 19.31 -6.26 7.33
CA VAL A 39 19.89 -4.92 7.36
C VAL A 39 18.75 -3.92 7.19
N GLU A 40 18.72 -2.90 8.03
CA GLU A 40 17.75 -1.82 7.96
C GLU A 40 18.10 -0.86 6.82
N VAL A 41 17.08 -0.35 6.13
CA VAL A 41 17.20 0.64 5.05
C VAL A 41 16.48 1.91 5.49
N ASP A 42 17.19 3.03 5.46
CA ASP A 42 16.60 4.33 5.79
C ASP A 42 15.50 4.75 4.80
N HIS A 43 14.53 5.51 5.26
CA HIS A 43 13.49 6.07 4.41
C HIS A 43 12.92 7.38 4.96
N ASN A 44 12.17 8.12 4.11
CA ASN A 44 11.60 9.44 4.40
C ASN A 44 10.07 9.43 4.55
N LEU A 45 9.42 8.27 4.73
CA LEU A 45 7.95 8.21 4.86
C LEU A 45 7.49 8.91 6.15
N ASN A 46 6.48 9.78 6.01
CA ASN A 46 5.79 10.40 7.14
C ASN A 46 4.55 9.55 7.50
N PHE A 47 4.74 8.56 8.34
CA PHE A 47 3.68 7.63 8.77
C PHE A 47 3.28 7.87 10.22
N LEU A 48 2.11 7.35 10.58
CA LEU A 48 1.64 7.29 11.96
C LEU A 48 1.32 5.83 12.31
N GLU A 49 2.07 5.26 13.26
CA GLU A 49 1.71 3.98 13.84
C GLU A 49 0.53 4.18 14.79
N HIS A 50 -0.65 3.68 14.41
CA HIS A 50 -1.88 3.77 15.22
C HIS A 50 -2.75 2.54 14.94
N GLY A 51 -2.96 1.72 15.97
CA GLY A 51 -3.75 0.50 15.86
C GLY A 51 -3.20 -0.46 14.81
N GLN A 52 -3.93 -0.66 13.73
CA GLN A 52 -3.50 -1.52 12.59
C GLN A 52 -2.60 -0.78 11.59
N GLY A 53 -2.47 0.54 11.72
CA GLY A 53 -1.66 1.37 10.81
C GLY A 53 -0.17 1.38 11.15
N GLY A 54 0.63 1.77 10.18
CA GLY A 54 2.10 1.83 10.21
C GLY A 54 2.66 1.72 8.80
N LEU A 55 3.85 1.14 8.62
CA LEU A 55 4.25 0.63 7.31
C LEU A 55 3.54 -0.69 7.05
N LEU A 56 3.01 -0.85 5.84
CA LEU A 56 2.12 -1.94 5.50
C LEU A 56 2.72 -2.78 4.36
N ASP A 57 2.10 -2.87 3.20
CA ASP A 57 2.62 -3.73 2.14
C ASP A 57 3.79 -3.11 1.36
N ILE A 58 4.60 -3.95 0.75
CA ILE A 58 5.76 -3.53 -0.03
C ILE A 58 5.93 -4.44 -1.24
N LEU A 59 6.14 -3.86 -2.42
CA LEU A 59 6.45 -4.57 -3.65
C LEU A 59 7.71 -4.02 -4.31
N TYR A 60 8.49 -4.92 -4.88
CA TYR A 60 9.59 -4.60 -5.78
C TYR A 60 9.21 -4.93 -7.22
N LYS A 61 9.39 -3.99 -8.12
CA LYS A 61 9.18 -4.17 -9.56
C LYS A 61 10.11 -3.25 -10.35
N ASP A 62 10.89 -3.83 -11.26
CA ASP A 62 11.69 -3.10 -12.26
C ASP A 62 12.55 -1.98 -11.65
N ASN A 63 13.30 -2.30 -10.60
CA ASN A 63 14.15 -1.37 -9.84
C ASN A 63 13.39 -0.29 -9.06
N PHE A 64 12.08 -0.44 -8.84
CA PHE A 64 11.28 0.43 -7.99
C PHE A 64 10.72 -0.34 -6.80
N ILE A 65 10.60 0.38 -5.68
CA ILE A 65 9.87 -0.06 -4.50
C ILE A 65 8.56 0.72 -4.43
N TYR A 66 7.47 -0.01 -4.24
CA TYR A 66 6.15 0.52 -3.93
C TYR A 66 5.81 0.12 -2.51
N VAL A 67 5.33 1.05 -1.70
CA VAL A 67 4.95 0.80 -0.32
C VAL A 67 3.58 1.42 -0.05
N SER A 68 2.72 0.68 0.65
CA SER A 68 1.52 1.24 1.26
C SER A 68 1.78 1.50 2.74
N TYR A 69 1.16 2.54 3.28
CA TYR A 69 1.38 2.94 4.66
C TYR A 69 0.23 3.81 5.19
N SER A 70 0.11 3.91 6.51
CA SER A 70 -0.77 4.87 7.15
C SER A 70 -0.10 6.24 7.20
N GLU A 71 -0.35 7.07 6.18
CA GLU A 71 0.23 8.41 6.13
C GLU A 71 -0.30 9.30 7.25
N ASN A 72 0.60 9.97 7.93
CA ASN A 72 0.25 10.99 8.92
C ASN A 72 -0.27 12.24 8.22
N ARG A 73 -1.55 12.55 8.41
CA ARG A 73 -2.25 13.71 7.81
C ARG A 73 -2.49 14.83 8.82
N GLY A 74 -1.82 14.75 9.97
CA GLY A 74 -1.97 15.69 11.10
C GLY A 74 -3.21 15.46 11.94
N ASN A 75 -3.22 16.02 13.16
CA ASN A 75 -4.32 15.97 14.10
C ASN A 75 -4.86 14.53 14.38
N GLY A 76 -3.98 13.53 14.42
CA GLY A 76 -4.35 12.13 14.63
C GLY A 76 -4.99 11.43 13.43
N LYS A 77 -5.23 12.15 12.33
CA LYS A 77 -5.81 11.58 11.11
C LYS A 77 -4.77 10.89 10.25
N THR A 78 -5.18 9.81 9.61
CA THR A 78 -4.36 9.03 8.70
C THR A 78 -5.10 8.69 7.42
N SER A 79 -4.35 8.51 6.33
CA SER A 79 -4.83 7.94 5.07
C SER A 79 -4.08 6.65 4.73
N THR A 80 -4.73 5.72 4.04
CA THR A 80 -4.00 4.71 3.28
C THR A 80 -3.35 5.39 2.09
N SER A 81 -2.03 5.43 2.06
CA SER A 81 -1.26 6.09 1.01
C SER A 81 -0.27 5.13 0.36
N ILE A 82 0.10 5.41 -0.88
CA ILE A 82 1.05 4.62 -1.64
C ILE A 82 2.19 5.53 -2.08
N ALA A 83 3.41 5.09 -1.82
CA ALA A 83 4.60 5.81 -2.24
C ALA A 83 5.50 4.91 -3.08
N LYS A 84 6.30 5.54 -3.93
CA LYS A 84 7.25 4.91 -4.84
C LYS A 84 8.65 5.48 -4.63
N ALA A 85 9.67 4.63 -4.66
CA ALA A 85 11.08 5.02 -4.65
C ALA A 85 11.86 4.22 -5.67
N ILE A 86 12.97 4.77 -6.18
CA ILE A 86 14.00 3.97 -6.85
C ILE A 86 14.67 3.11 -5.79
N PHE A 87 14.91 1.85 -6.12
CA PHE A 87 15.55 0.93 -5.19
C PHE A 87 16.99 1.34 -4.90
N ASP A 88 17.30 1.53 -3.61
CA ASP A 88 18.64 1.71 -3.07
C ASP A 88 18.74 0.93 -1.76
N LYS A 89 19.86 0.22 -1.56
CA LYS A 89 20.06 -0.61 -0.36
C LYS A 89 20.36 0.19 0.91
N LYS A 90 20.65 1.47 0.79
CA LYS A 90 21.01 2.34 1.93
C LYS A 90 19.87 3.25 2.32
N LYS A 91 19.21 3.85 1.32
CA LYS A 91 18.15 4.84 1.57
C LYS A 91 17.11 4.84 0.46
N LEU A 92 15.84 4.74 0.84
CA LEU A 92 14.68 4.84 -0.05
C LEU A 92 14.05 6.24 0.06
N ASN A 93 14.18 7.02 -0.99
CA ASN A 93 13.56 8.35 -1.07
C ASN A 93 12.20 8.23 -1.76
N PHE A 94 11.17 7.99 -0.96
CA PHE A 94 9.81 7.83 -1.42
C PHE A 94 9.16 9.14 -1.82
N LYS A 95 8.32 9.07 -2.87
CA LYS A 95 7.36 10.10 -3.27
C LYS A 95 5.98 9.46 -3.31
N ASN A 96 4.97 10.12 -2.76
CA ASN A 96 3.59 9.67 -2.86
C ASN A 96 3.14 9.66 -4.33
N ILE A 97 2.47 8.58 -4.70
CA ILE A 97 1.79 8.41 -5.99
C ILE A 97 0.28 8.25 -5.82
N PHE A 98 -0.19 8.04 -4.59
CA PHE A 98 -1.61 8.01 -4.23
C PHE A 98 -1.79 8.33 -2.74
N GLN A 99 -2.89 9.03 -2.43
CA GLN A 99 -3.32 9.34 -1.07
C GLN A 99 -4.83 9.18 -0.99
N ALA A 100 -5.32 8.31 -0.11
CA ALA A 100 -6.76 8.13 0.08
C ALA A 100 -7.40 9.34 0.77
N GLU A 101 -8.53 9.80 0.24
CA GLU A 101 -9.35 10.86 0.81
C GLU A 101 -10.74 10.33 1.19
N PRO A 102 -11.32 10.84 2.27
CA PRO A 102 -10.74 11.76 3.27
C PRO A 102 -9.80 11.05 4.24
N PRO A 103 -8.87 11.78 4.90
CA PRO A 103 -8.12 11.27 6.03
C PRO A 103 -9.04 11.09 7.24
N ILE A 104 -8.85 9.98 7.98
CA ILE A 104 -9.74 9.57 9.06
C ILE A 104 -8.95 9.35 10.34
N ASP A 105 -9.48 9.86 11.47
CA ASP A 105 -9.01 9.52 12.80
C ASP A 105 -9.57 8.14 13.18
N SER A 106 -8.78 7.11 12.88
CA SER A 106 -9.09 5.72 13.20
C SER A 106 -7.85 4.84 13.03
N GLY A 107 -7.65 3.93 13.97
CA GLY A 107 -6.62 2.90 13.93
C GLY A 107 -7.05 1.61 13.24
N TYR A 108 -8.23 1.55 12.59
CA TYR A 108 -8.79 0.33 12.03
C TYR A 108 -8.79 0.30 10.50
N HIS A 109 -8.78 -0.91 9.95
CA HIS A 109 -9.15 -1.26 8.58
C HIS A 109 -8.45 -0.41 7.51
N PHE A 110 -7.12 -0.50 7.43
CA PHE A 110 -6.34 0.17 6.39
C PHE A 110 -6.38 -0.57 5.05
N GLY A 111 -6.68 -1.88 5.05
CA GLY A 111 -6.52 -2.73 3.87
C GLY A 111 -5.05 -2.82 3.47
N SER A 112 -4.65 -2.01 2.48
CA SER A 112 -3.28 -1.67 2.10
C SER A 112 -2.50 -2.74 1.32
N ARG A 113 -3.11 -3.83 0.87
CA ARG A 113 -2.44 -4.80 -0.01
C ARG A 113 -2.24 -4.23 -1.40
N LEU A 114 -1.08 -4.54 -1.97
CA LEU A 114 -0.65 -4.12 -3.29
C LEU A 114 -0.54 -5.31 -4.24
N ALA A 115 -0.94 -5.12 -5.48
CA ALA A 115 -0.67 -6.04 -6.57
C ALA A 115 -0.35 -5.26 -7.84
N ILE A 116 0.57 -5.77 -8.67
CA ILE A 116 0.92 -5.15 -9.96
C ILE A 116 0.57 -6.14 -11.06
N LYS A 117 -0.29 -5.70 -12.00
CA LYS A 117 -0.58 -6.39 -13.25
C LYS A 117 -0.26 -5.46 -14.40
N ASP A 118 0.58 -5.94 -15.33
CA ASP A 118 1.07 -5.15 -16.45
C ASP A 118 1.69 -3.83 -15.97
N ASN A 119 1.17 -2.70 -16.40
CA ASN A 119 1.63 -1.37 -15.99
C ASN A 119 0.68 -0.70 -14.97
N HIS A 120 -0.13 -1.49 -14.24
CA HIS A 120 -1.08 -0.99 -13.26
C HIS A 120 -0.78 -1.50 -11.86
N LEU A 121 -0.93 -0.61 -10.89
CA LEU A 121 -0.89 -0.92 -9.47
C LEU A 121 -2.34 -0.96 -8.95
N PHE A 122 -2.70 -2.09 -8.37
CA PHE A 122 -3.93 -2.26 -7.60
C PHE A 122 -3.59 -2.17 -6.12
N ALA A 123 -4.40 -1.43 -5.38
CA ALA A 123 -4.24 -1.29 -3.95
C ALA A 123 -5.59 -1.38 -3.24
N SER A 124 -5.62 -2.07 -2.12
CA SER A 124 -6.82 -2.09 -1.28
C SER A 124 -6.80 -0.97 -0.25
N ALA A 125 -7.90 -0.25 -0.10
CA ALA A 125 -8.13 0.73 0.95
C ALA A 125 -9.30 0.25 1.83
N GLY A 126 -9.06 0.00 3.11
CA GLY A 126 -10.09 -0.40 4.04
C GLY A 126 -11.02 0.75 4.44
N GLU A 127 -12.19 0.44 4.98
CA GLU A 127 -13.25 1.41 5.32
C GLU A 127 -13.00 2.18 6.64
N ARG A 128 -11.86 1.95 7.28
CA ARG A 128 -11.36 2.70 8.44
C ARG A 128 -12.29 2.68 9.66
N GLY A 129 -13.07 1.60 9.84
CA GLY A 129 -14.06 1.47 10.91
C GLY A 129 -15.31 2.35 10.73
N LYS A 130 -15.55 2.87 9.51
CA LYS A 130 -16.68 3.75 9.20
C LYS A 130 -17.82 3.06 8.42
N GLY A 131 -17.74 1.75 8.24
CA GLY A 131 -18.80 0.92 7.67
C GLY A 131 -19.30 1.40 6.32
N MET A 132 -20.39 2.16 6.32
CA MET A 132 -21.07 2.61 5.10
C MET A 132 -20.27 3.53 4.19
N ILE A 133 -19.15 4.07 4.63
CA ILE A 133 -18.23 4.84 3.76
C ILE A 133 -17.76 3.97 2.56
N ALA A 134 -17.70 2.66 2.74
CA ALA A 134 -17.35 1.71 1.68
C ALA A 134 -18.35 1.66 0.53
N GLN A 135 -19.55 2.24 0.68
CA GLN A 135 -20.57 2.33 -0.37
C GLN A 135 -20.57 3.69 -1.08
N ASP A 136 -19.71 4.61 -0.65
CA ASP A 136 -19.64 5.97 -1.16
C ASP A 136 -18.50 6.08 -2.21
N PRO A 137 -18.83 6.13 -3.51
CA PRO A 137 -17.82 6.19 -4.57
C PRO A 137 -17.08 7.52 -4.66
N SER A 138 -17.51 8.54 -3.92
CA SER A 138 -16.83 9.84 -3.80
C SER A 138 -15.72 9.83 -2.74
N LYS A 139 -15.43 8.66 -2.14
CA LYS A 139 -14.42 8.48 -1.11
C LYS A 139 -13.62 7.20 -1.33
N HIS A 140 -12.32 7.24 -1.05
CA HIS A 140 -11.44 6.09 -1.24
C HIS A 140 -11.57 4.97 -0.18
N PRO A 141 -11.86 5.26 1.12
CA PRO A 141 -11.98 4.18 2.10
C PRO A 141 -13.05 3.15 1.74
N GLY A 142 -12.68 1.86 1.81
CA GLY A 142 -13.55 0.74 1.45
C GLY A 142 -13.54 0.37 -0.03
N SER A 143 -12.44 0.62 -0.74
CA SER A 143 -12.34 0.40 -2.18
C SER A 143 -11.04 -0.32 -2.62
N ILE A 144 -11.05 -0.82 -3.85
CA ILE A 144 -9.85 -1.16 -4.61
C ILE A 144 -9.51 0.04 -5.50
N ILE A 145 -8.30 0.51 -5.38
CA ILE A 145 -7.70 1.56 -6.19
C ILE A 145 -6.95 0.92 -7.34
N ARG A 146 -7.07 1.49 -8.55
CA ARG A 146 -6.26 1.13 -9.71
C ARG A 146 -5.65 2.38 -10.32
N ILE A 147 -4.33 2.45 -10.31
CA ILE A 147 -3.53 3.55 -10.88
C ILE A 147 -2.42 2.97 -11.75
N LYS A 148 -1.81 3.80 -12.59
CA LYS A 148 -0.57 3.42 -13.27
C LYS A 148 0.62 3.44 -12.30
N LEU A 149 1.75 2.86 -12.69
CA LEU A 149 2.95 2.78 -11.85
C LEU A 149 3.60 4.15 -11.57
N ASP A 150 3.18 5.20 -12.24
CA ASP A 150 3.58 6.60 -12.00
C ASP A 150 2.56 7.40 -11.17
N GLY A 151 1.43 6.77 -10.79
CA GLY A 151 0.34 7.39 -10.05
C GLY A 151 -0.75 8.00 -10.93
N SER A 152 -0.58 8.06 -12.25
CA SER A 152 -1.60 8.57 -13.16
C SER A 152 -2.80 7.62 -13.25
N ILE A 153 -3.96 8.17 -13.61
CA ILE A 153 -5.23 7.43 -13.68
C ILE A 153 -5.34 6.71 -15.03
N PRO A 154 -5.63 5.40 -15.05
CA PRO A 154 -5.93 4.68 -16.28
C PRO A 154 -7.22 5.19 -16.93
N ASN A 155 -7.22 5.35 -18.26
CA ASN A 155 -8.39 5.84 -19.00
C ASN A 155 -9.56 4.84 -19.01
N ASP A 156 -9.26 3.56 -18.77
CA ASP A 156 -10.17 2.42 -18.78
C ASP A 156 -10.63 2.00 -17.37
N ASN A 157 -10.42 2.83 -16.35
CA ASN A 157 -11.04 2.63 -15.05
C ASN A 157 -12.57 2.75 -15.18
N PRO A 158 -13.36 2.08 -14.31
CA PRO A 158 -14.81 2.14 -14.34
C PRO A 158 -15.33 3.59 -14.29
N LYS A 159 -16.32 3.88 -15.12
CA LYS A 159 -17.04 5.16 -15.17
C LYS A 159 -18.52 4.90 -15.22
N PHE A 160 -19.28 5.57 -14.37
CA PHE A 160 -20.73 5.39 -14.28
C PHE A 160 -21.42 6.72 -14.52
N VAL A 161 -22.27 6.79 -15.56
CA VAL A 161 -23.00 8.00 -15.96
C VAL A 161 -23.97 8.48 -14.87
N ASP A 162 -24.55 7.54 -14.16
CA ASP A 162 -25.47 7.77 -13.03
C ASP A 162 -24.77 8.07 -11.70
N LYS A 163 -23.44 8.02 -11.66
CA LYS A 163 -22.61 8.30 -10.48
C LYS A 163 -21.45 9.24 -10.83
N PRO A 164 -21.73 10.52 -11.11
CA PRO A 164 -20.72 11.49 -11.53
C PRO A 164 -19.64 11.74 -10.48
N ASP A 165 -19.92 11.45 -9.21
CA ASP A 165 -18.99 11.62 -8.09
C ASP A 165 -18.05 10.42 -7.90
N TRP A 166 -18.10 9.40 -8.76
CA TRP A 166 -17.18 8.28 -8.71
C TRP A 166 -15.76 8.74 -8.94
N LEU A 167 -14.91 8.54 -7.92
CA LEU A 167 -13.50 8.94 -8.01
C LEU A 167 -12.77 8.09 -9.06
N PRO A 168 -11.99 8.72 -9.94
CA PRO A 168 -11.44 8.06 -11.12
C PRO A 168 -10.38 6.99 -10.81
N GLU A 169 -9.80 7.00 -9.61
CA GLU A 169 -8.87 5.97 -9.13
C GLU A 169 -9.58 4.71 -8.64
N ILE A 170 -10.87 4.79 -8.32
CA ILE A 170 -11.63 3.69 -7.74
C ILE A 170 -11.99 2.67 -8.82
N TYR A 171 -11.51 1.44 -8.64
CA TYR A 171 -11.84 0.30 -9.48
C TYR A 171 -13.06 -0.48 -8.96
N GLN A 172 -13.19 -0.60 -7.63
CA GLN A 172 -14.28 -1.31 -6.96
C GLN A 172 -14.53 -0.70 -5.58
N ILE A 173 -15.79 -0.65 -5.15
CA ILE A 173 -16.22 -0.23 -3.81
C ILE A 173 -16.84 -1.39 -3.03
N GLY A 174 -17.19 -1.16 -1.75
CA GLY A 174 -17.95 -2.11 -0.93
C GLY A 174 -17.08 -3.06 -0.12
N ILE A 175 -15.82 -2.71 0.14
CA ILE A 175 -14.85 -3.59 0.79
C ILE A 175 -14.56 -3.11 2.22
N ARG A 176 -14.58 -4.03 3.17
CA ARG A 176 -14.37 -3.67 4.58
C ARG A 176 -12.88 -3.48 4.91
N ASN A 177 -12.09 -4.56 4.86
CA ASN A 177 -10.67 -4.56 5.24
C ASN A 177 -9.91 -5.65 4.47
N PRO A 178 -9.66 -5.47 3.18
CA PRO A 178 -9.02 -6.50 2.37
C PRO A 178 -7.53 -6.57 2.69
N GLN A 179 -7.12 -7.64 3.36
CA GLN A 179 -5.73 -7.93 3.73
C GLN A 179 -5.08 -9.02 2.87
N GLY A 180 -5.75 -9.42 1.81
CA GLY A 180 -5.25 -10.29 0.76
C GLY A 180 -5.58 -9.68 -0.59
N LEU A 181 -4.60 -9.56 -1.47
CA LEU A 181 -4.73 -9.16 -2.87
C LEU A 181 -3.60 -9.83 -3.65
N THR A 182 -3.95 -10.57 -4.67
CA THR A 182 -2.96 -11.27 -5.50
C THR A 182 -3.47 -11.42 -6.92
N LEU A 183 -2.57 -11.68 -7.84
CA LEU A 183 -2.92 -12.04 -9.22
C LEU A 183 -3.23 -13.52 -9.32
N SER A 184 -4.24 -13.87 -10.12
CA SER A 184 -4.48 -15.25 -10.52
C SER A 184 -3.32 -15.75 -11.39
N SER A 185 -2.89 -16.98 -11.16
CA SER A 185 -1.89 -17.63 -12.01
C SER A 185 -2.45 -18.07 -13.37
N TYR A 186 -3.77 -18.05 -13.55
CA TYR A 186 -4.45 -18.50 -14.78
C TYR A 186 -4.74 -17.34 -15.74
N ASP A 187 -5.25 -16.23 -15.21
CA ASP A 187 -5.78 -15.10 -16.02
C ASP A 187 -5.29 -13.72 -15.54
N GLY A 188 -4.47 -13.71 -14.49
CA GLY A 188 -3.86 -12.48 -13.94
C GLY A 188 -4.74 -11.68 -13.05
#